data_9a88004592d0057e1e0c2acf1c97d88a
#
_entry.id   9a88004592d0057e1e0c2acf1c97d88a
#
_cell.length_a   1.000
_cell.length_b   1.000
_cell.length_c   1.000
_cell.angle_alpha   90.00
_cell.angle_beta   90.00
_cell.angle_gamma   90.00
#
_symmetry.space_group_name_H-M   'P 1'
#
loop_
_entity.id
_entity.type
_entity.pdbx_description
1 polymer ?
#
loop_
_entity_poly.entity_id
_entity_poly.type
_entity_poly.pdbx_seq_one_letter_code
_entity_poly.pdbx_strand_id
1 'polypeptide(L)'
;MRKSFILFGLVGVIMLFTAAPLAMAEDAADPEGMALTVQGGGISIPGIAKAGAAIGAGLAITGGGRGIGTIGSSAVESIARQPEAVGSIFQNMIISAALIEGATLFAVVVALLAAL
;
A
#
# COMPACT_ATOMS: atom_id res chain seq x y z
N MET A 1 29.01 -5.11 12.27
CA MET A 1 28.06 -6.19 11.96
C MET A 1 26.58 -5.76 12.07
N ARG A 2 26.11 -5.09 13.15
CA ARG A 2 24.70 -4.65 13.28
C ARG A 2 24.18 -3.73 12.15
N LYS A 3 25.00 -2.82 11.63
CA LYS A 3 24.61 -1.90 10.55
C LYS A 3 24.36 -2.60 9.21
N SER A 4 25.07 -3.68 8.91
CA SER A 4 24.87 -4.48 7.70
C SER A 4 23.54 -5.22 7.71
N PHE A 5 23.12 -5.79 8.85
CA PHE A 5 21.83 -6.49 8.96
C PHE A 5 20.63 -5.56 8.78
N ILE A 6 20.73 -4.31 9.28
CA ILE A 6 19.68 -3.30 9.10
C ILE A 6 19.58 -2.90 7.62
N LEU A 7 20.71 -2.75 6.94
CA LEU A 7 20.76 -2.40 5.52
C LEU A 7 20.19 -3.54 4.65
N PHE A 8 20.53 -4.80 4.93
CA PHE A 8 19.97 -5.97 4.23
C PHE A 8 18.48 -6.13 4.49
N GLY A 9 18.00 -5.90 5.70
CA GLY A 9 16.57 -5.91 6.02
C GLY A 9 15.80 -4.82 5.28
N LEU A 10 16.34 -3.59 5.23
CA LEU A 10 15.73 -2.46 4.52
C LEU A 10 15.68 -2.70 3.00
N VAL A 11 16.75 -3.22 2.41
CA VAL A 11 16.81 -3.57 0.99
C VAL A 11 15.84 -4.72 0.67
N GLY A 12 15.71 -5.71 1.54
CA GLY A 12 14.74 -6.80 1.38
C GLY A 12 13.29 -6.32 1.39
N VAL A 13 12.94 -5.41 2.29
CA VAL A 13 11.61 -4.79 2.36
C VAL A 13 11.34 -3.93 1.12
N ILE A 14 12.31 -3.14 0.66
CA ILE A 14 12.18 -2.32 -0.55
C ILE A 14 12.01 -3.21 -1.78
N MET A 15 12.77 -4.31 -1.89
CA MET A 15 12.66 -5.27 -3.00
C MET A 15 11.30 -5.99 -2.99
N LEU A 16 10.77 -6.33 -1.83
CA LEU A 16 9.43 -6.92 -1.71
C LEU A 16 8.35 -5.94 -2.18
N PHE A 17 8.49 -4.66 -1.88
CA PHE A 17 7.54 -3.61 -2.27
C PHE A 17 7.64 -3.23 -3.75
N THR A 18 8.80 -3.36 -4.39
CA THR A 18 9.00 -3.02 -5.81
C THR A 18 8.75 -4.20 -6.75
N ALA A 19 8.98 -5.45 -6.31
CA ALA A 19 8.80 -6.63 -7.14
C ALA A 19 7.33 -7.10 -7.22
N ALA A 20 6.55 -6.93 -6.15
CA ALA A 20 5.14 -7.35 -6.13
C ALA A 20 4.26 -6.67 -7.19
N PRO A 21 4.35 -5.33 -7.43
CA PRO A 21 3.56 -4.69 -8.49
C PRO A 21 4.00 -5.09 -9.90
N LEU A 22 5.27 -5.46 -10.10
CA LEU A 22 5.77 -5.88 -11.40
C LEU A 22 5.26 -7.27 -11.80
N ALA A 23 5.24 -8.21 -10.86
CA ALA A 23 4.71 -9.56 -11.08
C ALA A 23 3.18 -9.54 -11.37
N MET A 24 2.44 -8.61 -10.75
CA MET A 24 1.02 -8.43 -11.03
C MET A 24 0.73 -7.72 -12.36
N ALA A 25 1.68 -6.92 -12.88
CA ALA A 25 1.54 -6.24 -14.17
C ALA A 25 1.71 -7.20 -15.35
N GLU A 26 2.48 -8.27 -15.20
CA GLU A 26 2.71 -9.26 -16.24
C GLU A 26 1.44 -10.11 -16.51
N ASP A 27 0.71 -10.46 -15.46
CA ASP A 27 -0.56 -11.20 -15.56
C ASP A 27 -1.73 -10.29 -16.07
N ALA A 28 -1.62 -8.97 -15.87
CA ALA A 28 -2.57 -8.00 -16.37
C ALA A 28 -2.39 -7.66 -17.86
N ALA A 29 -1.27 -8.06 -18.46
CA ALA A 29 -0.94 -7.82 -19.86
C ALA A 29 -1.37 -8.98 -20.78
N ASP A 30 -2.04 -10.00 -20.26
CA ASP A 30 -2.58 -11.10 -21.08
C ASP A 30 -3.75 -10.60 -21.94
N PRO A 31 -3.58 -10.48 -23.27
CA PRO A 31 -4.62 -9.97 -24.16
C PRO A 31 -5.85 -10.90 -24.22
N GLU A 32 -5.70 -12.18 -23.89
CA GLU A 32 -6.82 -13.13 -23.81
C GLU A 32 -7.69 -12.87 -22.55
N GLY A 33 -7.11 -12.33 -21.49
CA GLY A 33 -7.83 -11.96 -20.26
C GLY A 33 -8.76 -10.76 -20.41
N MET A 34 -8.65 -9.98 -21.50
CA MET A 34 -9.49 -8.82 -21.80
C MET A 34 -10.62 -9.11 -22.79
N ALA A 35 -10.74 -10.34 -23.29
CA ALA A 35 -11.80 -10.70 -24.21
C ALA A 35 -13.18 -10.63 -23.54
N LEU A 36 -14.11 -9.92 -24.17
CA LEU A 36 -15.50 -9.84 -23.74
C LEU A 36 -16.19 -11.18 -24.02
N THR A 37 -16.61 -11.88 -22.98
CA THR A 37 -17.40 -13.11 -23.11
C THR A 37 -18.82 -12.87 -22.62
N VAL A 38 -19.80 -13.30 -23.41
CA VAL A 38 -21.21 -13.28 -23.01
C VAL A 38 -21.59 -14.70 -22.58
N GLN A 39 -21.85 -14.89 -21.31
CA GLN A 39 -22.24 -16.17 -20.73
C GLN A 39 -23.47 -16.00 -19.86
N GLY A 40 -24.53 -16.73 -20.21
CA GLY A 40 -25.73 -16.80 -19.37
C GLY A 40 -26.47 -15.48 -19.12
N GLY A 41 -26.48 -14.55 -20.11
CA GLY A 41 -27.18 -13.26 -20.02
C GLY A 41 -26.40 -12.14 -19.30
N GLY A 42 -25.16 -12.38 -18.89
CA GLY A 42 -24.27 -11.40 -18.35
C GLY A 42 -23.04 -11.18 -19.24
N ILE A 43 -22.49 -9.94 -19.22
CA ILE A 43 -21.20 -9.64 -19.84
C ILE A 43 -20.12 -9.91 -18.82
N SER A 44 -19.25 -10.88 -19.08
CA SER A 44 -18.08 -11.16 -18.27
C SER A 44 -16.83 -10.66 -19.01
N ILE A 45 -16.01 -9.88 -18.32
CA ILE A 45 -14.69 -9.47 -18.80
C ILE A 45 -13.69 -10.21 -17.92
N PRO A 46 -13.04 -11.27 -18.44
CA PRO A 46 -11.97 -11.95 -17.68
C PRO A 46 -10.91 -10.93 -17.31
N GLY A 47 -10.39 -11.00 -16.10
CA GLY A 47 -9.36 -10.07 -15.61
C GLY A 47 -9.86 -8.75 -15.02
N ILE A 48 -11.15 -8.37 -15.19
CA ILE A 48 -11.66 -7.10 -14.61
C ILE A 48 -11.57 -7.10 -13.08
N ALA A 49 -11.74 -8.25 -12.44
CA ALA A 49 -11.59 -8.37 -11.00
C ALA A 49 -10.14 -8.13 -10.57
N LYS A 50 -9.18 -8.70 -11.30
CA LYS A 50 -7.74 -8.50 -11.06
C LYS A 50 -7.33 -7.05 -11.29
N ALA A 51 -7.80 -6.43 -12.38
CA ALA A 51 -7.55 -5.01 -12.66
C ALA A 51 -8.16 -4.11 -11.56
N GLY A 52 -9.39 -4.39 -11.15
CA GLY A 52 -10.06 -3.67 -10.07
C GLY A 52 -9.30 -3.81 -8.73
N ALA A 53 -8.82 -5.01 -8.42
CA ALA A 53 -8.03 -5.28 -7.23
C ALA A 53 -6.70 -4.51 -7.25
N ALA A 54 -5.99 -4.49 -8.39
CA ALA A 54 -4.73 -3.74 -8.54
C ALA A 54 -4.94 -2.23 -8.36
N ILE A 55 -5.98 -1.67 -8.99
CA ILE A 55 -6.35 -0.25 -8.83
C ILE A 55 -6.72 0.04 -7.37
N GLY A 56 -7.54 -0.82 -6.76
CA GLY A 56 -7.95 -0.67 -5.36
C GLY A 56 -6.76 -0.68 -4.39
N ALA A 57 -5.81 -1.60 -4.58
CA ALA A 57 -4.57 -1.64 -3.80
C ALA A 57 -3.75 -0.36 -3.98
N GLY A 58 -3.60 0.13 -5.22
CA GLY A 58 -2.88 1.37 -5.51
C GLY A 58 -3.51 2.59 -4.85
N LEU A 59 -4.83 2.69 -4.87
CA LEU A 59 -5.57 3.77 -4.20
C LEU A 59 -5.44 3.71 -2.67
N ALA A 60 -5.50 2.50 -2.09
CA ALA A 60 -5.32 2.31 -0.66
C ALA A 60 -3.93 2.77 -0.20
N ILE A 61 -2.86 2.37 -0.92
CA ILE A 61 -1.49 2.77 -0.63
C ILE A 61 -1.31 4.28 -0.79
N THR A 62 -1.88 4.87 -1.85
CA THR A 62 -1.81 6.32 -2.08
C THR A 62 -2.50 7.08 -0.95
N GLY A 63 -3.68 6.63 -0.52
CA GLY A 63 -4.41 7.24 0.59
C GLY A 63 -3.66 7.14 1.91
N GLY A 64 -3.18 5.95 2.25
CA GLY A 64 -2.41 5.70 3.47
C GLY A 64 -1.10 6.49 3.50
N GLY A 65 -0.35 6.49 2.40
CA GLY A 65 0.89 7.24 2.29
C GLY A 65 0.70 8.74 2.47
N ARG A 66 -0.34 9.32 1.88
CA ARG A 66 -0.68 10.75 2.10
C ARG A 66 -1.08 11.00 3.55
N GLY A 67 -1.88 10.13 4.15
CA GLY A 67 -2.28 10.26 5.55
C GLY A 67 -1.09 10.25 6.49
N ILE A 68 -0.19 9.28 6.36
CA ILE A 68 1.03 9.18 7.17
C ILE A 68 1.94 10.39 6.91
N GLY A 69 2.11 10.80 5.65
CA GLY A 69 2.90 11.98 5.29
C GLY A 69 2.39 13.27 5.95
N THR A 70 1.06 13.46 5.97
CA THR A 70 0.44 14.62 6.63
C THR A 70 0.66 14.61 8.14
N ILE A 71 0.49 13.44 8.77
CA ILE A 71 0.75 13.28 10.22
C ILE A 71 2.20 13.59 10.53
N GLY A 72 3.14 13.04 9.74
CA GLY A 72 4.57 13.28 9.94
C GLY A 72 4.95 14.74 9.79
N SER A 73 4.51 15.42 8.73
CA SER A 73 4.80 16.84 8.53
C SER A 73 4.24 17.73 9.64
N SER A 74 2.99 17.48 10.05
CA SER A 74 2.36 18.21 11.14
C SER A 74 3.05 17.99 12.48
N ALA A 75 3.52 16.76 12.74
CA ALA A 75 4.25 16.43 13.95
C ALA A 75 5.61 17.17 14.01
N VAL A 76 6.38 17.15 12.90
CA VAL A 76 7.66 17.85 12.81
C VAL A 76 7.49 19.36 13.02
N GLU A 77 6.48 19.95 12.40
CA GLU A 77 6.16 21.38 12.57
C GLU A 77 5.75 21.70 14.01
N SER A 78 4.97 20.84 14.65
CA SER A 78 4.54 20.99 16.03
C SER A 78 5.73 20.89 17.02
N ILE A 79 6.65 19.95 16.79
CA ILE A 79 7.87 19.80 17.58
C ILE A 79 8.76 21.05 17.45
N ALA A 80 8.85 21.63 16.26
CA ALA A 80 9.63 22.84 16.05
C ALA A 80 9.07 24.03 16.82
N ARG A 81 7.75 24.08 17.05
CA ARG A 81 7.09 25.13 17.83
C ARG A 81 7.06 24.85 19.33
N GLN A 82 7.02 23.57 19.73
CA GLN A 82 6.88 23.14 21.12
C GLN A 82 7.86 21.99 21.43
N PRO A 83 9.16 22.28 21.51
CA PRO A 83 10.17 21.25 21.72
C PRO A 83 10.02 20.52 23.07
N GLU A 84 9.40 21.13 24.07
CA GLU A 84 9.09 20.50 25.36
C GLU A 84 8.02 19.40 25.26
N ALA A 85 7.18 19.43 24.22
CA ALA A 85 6.12 18.45 23.99
C ALA A 85 6.52 17.30 23.06
N VAL A 86 7.80 17.21 22.67
CA VAL A 86 8.28 16.24 21.67
C VAL A 86 7.86 14.80 21.97
N GLY A 87 7.89 14.38 23.23
CA GLY A 87 7.55 13.01 23.62
C GLY A 87 6.08 12.65 23.33
N SER A 88 5.16 13.53 23.71
CA SER A 88 3.73 13.31 23.47
C SER A 88 3.35 13.43 21.98
N ILE A 89 3.95 14.38 21.25
CA ILE A 89 3.72 14.54 19.81
C ILE A 89 4.21 13.30 19.06
N PHE A 90 5.43 12.84 19.36
CA PHE A 90 6.01 11.66 18.74
C PHE A 90 5.17 10.40 18.98
N GLN A 91 4.72 10.19 20.23
CA GLN A 91 3.89 9.04 20.59
C GLN A 91 2.56 9.04 19.81
N ASN A 92 1.86 10.16 19.77
CA ASN A 92 0.60 10.29 19.03
C ASN A 92 0.80 10.13 17.52
N MET A 93 1.89 10.66 16.98
CA MET A 93 2.29 10.49 15.58
C MET A 93 2.44 9.01 15.22
N ILE A 94 3.20 8.26 16.00
CA ILE A 94 3.46 6.83 15.75
C ILE A 94 2.17 6.01 15.84
N ILE A 95 1.35 6.24 16.88
CA ILE A 95 0.07 5.52 17.04
C ILE A 95 -0.86 5.79 15.86
N SER A 96 -1.02 7.05 15.47
CA SER A 96 -1.89 7.43 14.35
C SER A 96 -1.37 6.86 13.03
N ALA A 97 -0.07 6.92 12.77
CA ALA A 97 0.56 6.34 11.58
C ALA A 97 0.36 4.82 11.53
N ALA A 98 0.55 4.11 12.64
CA ALA A 98 0.38 2.66 12.72
C ALA A 98 -1.08 2.23 12.46
N LEU A 99 -2.06 3.00 12.92
CA LEU A 99 -3.48 2.72 12.63
C LEU A 99 -3.80 2.85 11.15
N ILE A 100 -3.26 3.89 10.47
CA ILE A 100 -3.43 4.08 9.02
C ILE A 100 -2.71 2.95 8.27
N GLU A 101 -1.50 2.61 8.66
CA GLU A 101 -0.74 1.52 8.05
C GLU A 101 -1.47 0.19 8.16
N GLY A 102 -2.00 -0.14 9.32
CA GLY A 102 -2.81 -1.35 9.53
C GLY A 102 -4.04 -1.40 8.62
N ALA A 103 -4.78 -0.31 8.50
CA ALA A 103 -5.93 -0.22 7.61
C ALA A 103 -5.52 -0.34 6.13
N THR A 104 -4.40 0.26 5.73
CA THR A 104 -3.87 0.20 4.37
C THR A 104 -3.42 -1.21 4.01
N LEU A 105 -2.69 -1.88 4.90
CA LEU A 105 -2.27 -3.28 4.72
C LEU A 105 -3.48 -4.20 4.60
N PHE A 106 -4.50 -4.02 5.45
CA PHE A 106 -5.72 -4.81 5.36
C PHE A 106 -6.41 -4.63 4.00
N ALA A 107 -6.51 -3.41 3.50
CA ALA A 107 -7.10 -3.14 2.19
C ALA A 107 -6.32 -3.79 1.04
N VAL A 108 -4.97 -3.78 1.11
CA VAL A 108 -4.11 -4.47 0.14
C VAL A 108 -4.29 -5.98 0.18
N VAL A 109 -4.42 -6.58 1.38
CA VAL A 109 -4.68 -8.01 1.53
C VAL A 109 -6.05 -8.39 0.94
N VAL A 110 -7.08 -7.58 1.19
CA VAL A 110 -8.41 -7.80 0.59
C VAL A 110 -8.36 -7.70 -0.93
N ALA A 111 -7.62 -6.73 -1.47
CA ALA A 111 -7.42 -6.61 -2.91
C ALA A 111 -6.66 -7.82 -3.49
N LEU A 112 -5.65 -8.31 -2.80
CA LEU A 112 -4.93 -9.53 -3.19
C LEU A 112 -5.87 -10.74 -3.23
N LEU A 113 -6.68 -10.94 -2.20
CA LEU A 113 -7.67 -12.04 -2.17
C LEU A 113 -8.71 -11.94 -3.29
N ALA A 114 -9.08 -10.72 -3.68
CA ALA A 114 -10.01 -10.50 -4.80
C ALA A 114 -9.37 -10.74 -6.17
N ALA A 115 -8.03 -10.75 -6.26
CA ALA A 115 -7.29 -11.02 -7.50
C ALA A 115 -6.98 -12.52 -7.71
N LEU A 116 -7.08 -13.34 -6.66
CA LEU A 116 -6.86 -14.79 -6.73
C LEU A 116 -8.07 -15.51 -7.32
#